data_ac495cf5038caa035c48e43598c7a67f
#
_entry.id   ac495cf5038caa035c48e43598c7a67f
#
_cell.length_a   1.000
_cell.length_b   1.000
_cell.length_c   1.000
_cell.angle_alpha   90.00
_cell.angle_beta   90.00
_cell.angle_gamma   90.00
#
_symmetry.space_group_name_H-M   'P 1'
#
loop_
_entity.id
_entity.type
_entity.pdbx_description
1 polymer ?
#
loop_
_entity_poly.entity_id
_entity_poly.type
_entity_poly.pdbx_seq_one_letter_code
_entity_poly.pdbx_strand_id
1 'polypeptide(L)'
;ADGSYLKTMKQEMEYFFGLEPYTTYRDYFNVYTAFPLSTESGVGTVNTIRYNRFNTTFTGGVGLKADYDEIFAYALNAPTVTKENLNQTLIIVVPNTTEYGGVTQMWTSGAAIAFCPLSTYSYPLDTRGVVQHEAGGHGFGKLGDEYIYHNAFIDNCLCKDGCDHGYAFNKYKALGLSLIHISEP
;
A
#
# COMPACT_ATOMS: atom_id res chain seq x y z
N ALA A 1 -12.18 -24.00 -2.47
CA ALA A 1 -12.34 -22.54 -2.31
C ALA A 1 -13.69 -22.16 -2.91
N ASP A 2 -14.50 -21.39 -2.19
CA ASP A 2 -15.88 -21.01 -2.56
C ASP A 2 -15.97 -19.88 -3.60
N GLY A 3 -14.86 -19.49 -4.19
CA GLY A 3 -14.78 -18.38 -5.17
C GLY A 3 -14.80 -16.98 -4.54
N SER A 4 -15.00 -16.84 -3.22
CA SER A 4 -15.07 -15.54 -2.54
C SER A 4 -13.75 -14.77 -2.69
N TYR A 5 -12.62 -15.46 -2.58
CA TYR A 5 -11.30 -14.88 -2.76
C TYR A 5 -11.13 -14.18 -4.12
N LEU A 6 -11.42 -14.88 -5.22
CA LEU A 6 -11.28 -14.31 -6.56
C LEU A 6 -12.22 -13.13 -6.79
N LYS A 7 -13.43 -13.17 -6.19
CA LYS A 7 -14.37 -12.06 -6.24
C LYS A 7 -13.80 -10.84 -5.52
N THR A 8 -13.22 -11.03 -4.33
CA THR A 8 -12.57 -9.95 -3.58
C THR A 8 -11.41 -9.38 -4.37
N MET A 9 -10.48 -10.20 -4.88
CA MET A 9 -9.34 -9.72 -5.66
C MET A 9 -9.75 -8.94 -6.91
N LYS A 10 -10.81 -9.37 -7.60
CA LYS A 10 -11.37 -8.61 -8.73
C LYS A 10 -11.91 -7.26 -8.28
N GLN A 11 -12.60 -7.21 -7.15
CA GLN A 11 -13.14 -5.96 -6.62
C GLN A 11 -12.02 -4.97 -6.25
N GLU A 12 -10.93 -5.45 -5.62
CA GLU A 12 -9.77 -4.62 -5.30
C GLU A 12 -9.13 -4.03 -6.56
N MET A 13 -9.04 -4.82 -7.63
CA MET A 13 -8.55 -4.34 -8.92
C MET A 13 -9.49 -3.31 -9.56
N GLU A 14 -10.80 -3.48 -9.46
CA GLU A 14 -11.76 -2.46 -9.94
C GLU A 14 -11.66 -1.16 -9.12
N TYR A 15 -11.33 -1.22 -7.84
CA TYR A 15 -11.07 -0.01 -7.04
C TYR A 15 -9.79 0.70 -7.49
N PHE A 16 -8.72 -0.03 -7.75
CA PHE A 16 -7.47 0.53 -8.26
C PHE A 16 -7.66 1.19 -9.64
N PHE A 17 -8.28 0.47 -10.58
CA PHE A 17 -8.51 0.97 -11.94
C PHE A 17 -9.72 1.90 -12.07
N GLY A 18 -10.48 2.11 -11.02
CA GLY A 18 -11.60 3.05 -10.99
C GLY A 18 -11.20 4.52 -10.82
N LEU A 19 -9.92 4.83 -10.75
CA LEU A 19 -9.37 6.17 -10.58
C LEU A 19 -8.46 6.53 -11.76
N GLU A 20 -8.55 7.76 -12.25
CA GLU A 20 -7.58 8.26 -13.23
C GLU A 20 -6.22 8.53 -12.55
N PRO A 21 -5.10 8.29 -13.24
CA PRO A 21 -4.99 7.90 -14.66
C PRO A 21 -5.09 6.40 -14.92
N TYR A 22 -5.29 5.57 -13.90
CA TYR A 22 -5.25 4.10 -14.00
C TYR A 22 -6.34 3.53 -14.90
N THR A 23 -7.52 4.19 -14.93
CA THR A 23 -8.61 3.81 -15.83
C THR A 23 -8.17 3.91 -17.30
N THR A 24 -7.59 5.05 -17.67
CA THR A 24 -7.12 5.30 -19.05
C THR A 24 -5.99 4.36 -19.47
N TYR A 25 -5.11 4.00 -18.55
CA TYR A 25 -3.92 3.19 -18.85
C TYR A 25 -4.06 1.72 -18.46
N ARG A 26 -5.27 1.25 -18.16
CA ARG A 26 -5.52 -0.12 -17.69
C ARG A 26 -4.87 -1.21 -18.54
N ASP A 27 -4.92 -1.06 -19.86
CA ASP A 27 -4.39 -2.05 -20.80
C ASP A 27 -2.85 -2.15 -20.82
N TYR A 28 -2.17 -1.25 -20.15
CA TYR A 28 -0.71 -1.28 -20.01
C TYR A 28 -0.24 -2.06 -18.76
N PHE A 29 -1.17 -2.54 -17.94
CA PHE A 29 -0.87 -3.29 -16.72
C PHE A 29 -1.02 -4.79 -16.94
N ASN A 30 -0.02 -5.54 -16.54
CA ASN A 30 -0.15 -6.98 -16.32
C ASN A 30 -0.56 -7.21 -14.87
N VAL A 31 -1.72 -7.80 -14.65
CA VAL A 31 -2.27 -8.04 -13.32
C VAL A 31 -2.27 -9.54 -13.02
N TYR A 32 -1.69 -9.91 -11.90
CA TYR A 32 -1.63 -11.28 -11.43
C TYR A 32 -2.23 -11.37 -10.03
N THR A 33 -2.95 -12.45 -9.77
CA THR A 33 -3.49 -12.73 -8.44
C THR A 33 -2.79 -13.97 -7.89
N ALA A 34 -2.17 -13.82 -6.72
CA ALA A 34 -1.56 -14.92 -5.98
C ALA A 34 -2.45 -15.30 -4.78
N PHE A 35 -2.58 -16.58 -4.48
CA PHE A 35 -3.36 -17.09 -3.36
C PHE A 35 -2.44 -17.66 -2.27
N PRO A 36 -1.98 -16.83 -1.33
CA PRO A 36 -1.17 -17.29 -0.22
C PRO A 36 -2.03 -18.05 0.80
N LEU A 37 -1.69 -19.31 1.01
CA LEU A 37 -2.35 -20.13 2.05
C LEU A 37 -1.78 -19.77 3.41
N SER A 38 -2.64 -19.37 4.33
CA SER A 38 -2.34 -19.11 5.73
C SER A 38 -2.82 -20.24 6.62
N THR A 39 -2.11 -20.52 7.71
CA THR A 39 -2.55 -21.48 8.74
C THR A 39 -3.67 -20.91 9.60
N GLU A 40 -3.69 -19.59 9.76
CA GLU A 40 -4.73 -18.86 10.47
C GLU A 40 -5.25 -17.72 9.59
N SER A 41 -6.54 -17.45 9.71
CA SER A 41 -7.18 -16.28 9.08
C SER A 41 -7.00 -15.02 9.93
N GLY A 42 -7.03 -13.86 9.27
CA GLY A 42 -6.98 -12.56 9.92
C GLY A 42 -5.57 -12.01 10.10
N VAL A 43 -5.51 -10.89 10.79
CA VAL A 43 -4.30 -10.08 11.01
C VAL A 43 -3.97 -10.06 12.50
N GLY A 44 -2.70 -10.10 12.84
CA GLY A 44 -2.22 -9.94 14.21
C GLY A 44 -2.39 -8.50 14.71
N THR A 45 -2.24 -8.31 16.01
CA THR A 45 -2.18 -7.00 16.67
C THR A 45 -0.99 -6.97 17.62
N VAL A 46 -0.73 -5.83 18.24
CA VAL A 46 0.33 -5.73 19.28
C VAL A 46 0.13 -6.71 20.45
N ASN A 47 -1.11 -7.17 20.66
CA ASN A 47 -1.49 -8.05 21.75
C ASN A 47 -1.86 -9.47 21.31
N THR A 48 -1.95 -9.71 20.01
CA THR A 48 -2.44 -11.00 19.46
C THR A 48 -1.60 -11.42 18.26
N ILE A 49 -0.95 -12.56 18.38
CA ILE A 49 -0.23 -13.16 17.24
C ILE A 49 -1.24 -13.91 16.37
N ARG A 50 -1.12 -13.78 15.05
CA ARG A 50 -1.80 -14.58 14.04
C ARG A 50 -0.78 -15.16 13.06
N TYR A 51 -0.83 -16.46 12.88
CA TYR A 51 0.08 -17.18 11.98
C TYR A 51 -0.47 -17.16 10.53
N ASN A 52 -0.65 -15.94 10.00
CA ASN A 52 -0.96 -15.77 8.58
C ASN A 52 0.32 -15.84 7.72
N ARG A 53 0.16 -16.02 6.41
CA ARG A 53 1.27 -16.34 5.49
C ARG A 53 2.44 -15.38 5.55
N PHE A 54 2.17 -14.11 5.74
CA PHE A 54 3.18 -13.05 5.73
C PHE A 54 3.43 -12.44 7.11
N ASN A 55 2.95 -13.07 8.18
CA ASN A 55 3.03 -12.55 9.55
C ASN A 55 2.50 -11.11 9.67
N THR A 56 1.47 -10.77 8.86
CA THR A 56 0.89 -9.44 8.83
C THR A 56 0.27 -9.09 10.17
N THR A 57 0.63 -7.92 10.71
CA THR A 57 0.26 -7.49 12.06
C THR A 57 0.08 -5.98 12.10
N PHE A 58 -0.97 -5.49 12.79
CA PHE A 58 -1.12 -4.09 13.12
C PHE A 58 -0.07 -3.64 14.14
N THR A 59 0.46 -2.43 13.98
CA THR A 59 1.55 -1.90 14.81
C THR A 59 1.09 -1.05 15.99
N GLY A 60 -0.19 -1.10 16.35
CA GLY A 60 -0.81 -0.33 17.43
C GLY A 60 -1.56 0.91 16.97
N GLY A 61 -1.74 1.07 15.67
CA GLY A 61 -2.55 2.09 15.01
C GLY A 61 -3.04 1.55 13.67
N VAL A 62 -3.14 2.41 12.66
CA VAL A 62 -3.59 2.06 11.32
C VAL A 62 -2.52 1.35 10.47
N GLY A 63 -1.25 1.49 10.85
CA GLY A 63 -0.13 0.91 10.11
C GLY A 63 -0.01 -0.61 10.30
N LEU A 64 0.48 -1.27 9.27
CA LEU A 64 0.76 -2.71 9.26
C LEU A 64 2.23 -2.98 9.01
N LYS A 65 2.70 -4.11 9.50
CA LYS A 65 4.00 -4.71 9.17
C LYS A 65 3.83 -6.17 8.78
N ALA A 66 4.79 -6.69 8.05
CA ALA A 66 4.78 -8.09 7.61
C ALA A 66 6.21 -8.60 7.36
N ASP A 67 6.34 -9.84 6.98
CA ASP A 67 7.57 -10.41 6.42
C ASP A 67 7.68 -10.00 4.94
N TYR A 68 8.41 -8.92 4.69
CA TYR A 68 8.53 -8.34 3.35
C TYR A 68 9.33 -9.25 2.39
N ASP A 69 10.33 -9.96 2.89
CA ASP A 69 11.13 -10.88 2.09
C ASP A 69 10.28 -12.03 1.56
N GLU A 70 9.37 -12.54 2.41
CA GLU A 70 8.41 -13.57 2.03
C GLU A 70 7.40 -13.05 0.99
N ILE A 71 6.94 -11.79 1.13
CA ILE A 71 6.05 -11.16 0.14
C ILE A 71 6.76 -11.03 -1.21
N PHE A 72 8.02 -10.57 -1.24
CA PHE A 72 8.79 -10.48 -2.46
C PHE A 72 9.04 -11.86 -3.08
N ALA A 73 9.41 -12.86 -2.27
CA ALA A 73 9.58 -14.23 -2.74
C ALA A 73 8.29 -14.78 -3.36
N TYR A 74 7.14 -14.41 -2.80
CA TYR A 74 5.84 -14.81 -3.31
C TYR A 74 5.51 -14.11 -4.64
N ALA A 75 5.82 -12.82 -4.76
CA ALA A 75 5.62 -12.04 -5.99
C ALA A 75 6.43 -12.59 -7.18
N LEU A 76 7.62 -13.12 -6.92
CA LEU A 76 8.47 -13.75 -7.95
C LEU A 76 7.86 -15.01 -8.59
N ASN A 77 6.74 -15.53 -8.07
CA ASN A 77 6.00 -16.62 -8.72
C ASN A 77 5.07 -16.11 -9.84
N ALA A 78 4.84 -14.79 -9.94
CA ALA A 78 4.05 -14.24 -11.05
C ALA A 78 4.83 -14.35 -12.38
N PRO A 79 4.16 -14.70 -13.49
CA PRO A 79 4.84 -15.11 -14.74
C PRO A 79 5.83 -14.12 -15.33
N THR A 80 5.66 -12.82 -15.10
CA THR A 80 6.54 -11.79 -15.68
C THR A 80 7.37 -11.04 -14.63
N VAL A 81 7.24 -11.41 -13.36
CA VAL A 81 7.98 -10.77 -12.27
C VAL A 81 9.32 -11.47 -12.06
N THR A 82 10.39 -10.69 -12.08
CA THR A 82 11.75 -11.14 -11.84
C THR A 82 12.42 -10.24 -10.80
N LYS A 83 13.57 -10.64 -10.30
CA LYS A 83 14.36 -9.81 -9.36
C LYS A 83 14.75 -8.47 -9.97
N GLU A 84 15.00 -8.45 -11.29
CA GLU A 84 15.44 -7.28 -12.03
C GLU A 84 14.33 -6.25 -12.23
N ASN A 85 13.06 -6.69 -12.25
CA ASN A 85 11.90 -5.80 -12.46
C ASN A 85 10.98 -5.64 -11.23
N LEU A 86 11.38 -6.12 -10.07
CA LEU A 86 10.64 -5.88 -8.82
C LEU A 86 10.43 -4.39 -8.53
N ASN A 87 11.36 -3.54 -8.94
CA ASN A 87 11.28 -2.10 -8.81
C ASN A 87 10.18 -1.45 -9.70
N GLN A 88 9.69 -2.19 -10.68
CA GLN A 88 8.58 -1.80 -11.57
C GLN A 88 7.28 -2.56 -11.22
N THR A 89 7.30 -3.32 -10.12
CA THR A 89 6.19 -4.15 -9.70
C THR A 89 5.53 -3.55 -8.46
N LEU A 90 4.25 -3.20 -8.57
CA LEU A 90 3.43 -2.89 -7.41
C LEU A 90 2.88 -4.19 -6.85
N ILE A 91 3.13 -4.45 -5.57
CA ILE A 91 2.57 -5.59 -4.85
C ILE A 91 1.47 -5.06 -3.93
N ILE A 92 0.24 -5.53 -4.12
CA ILE A 92 -0.89 -5.21 -3.26
C ILE A 92 -1.18 -6.42 -2.39
N VAL A 93 -0.99 -6.27 -1.08
CA VAL A 93 -1.38 -7.27 -0.09
C VAL A 93 -2.75 -6.87 0.46
N VAL A 94 -3.71 -7.79 0.38
CA VAL A 94 -5.06 -7.59 0.90
C VAL A 94 -5.23 -8.42 2.17
N PRO A 95 -4.98 -7.83 3.36
CA PRO A 95 -5.15 -8.53 4.63
C PRO A 95 -6.62 -8.85 4.89
N ASN A 96 -6.92 -10.09 5.30
CA ASN A 96 -8.28 -10.51 5.61
C ASN A 96 -8.74 -9.99 6.98
N THR A 97 -9.06 -8.72 7.04
CA THR A 97 -9.61 -8.02 8.21
C THR A 97 -10.51 -6.88 7.76
N THR A 98 -11.54 -6.60 8.56
CA THR A 98 -12.45 -5.48 8.34
C THR A 98 -12.03 -4.21 9.09
N GLU A 99 -10.96 -4.30 9.87
CA GLU A 99 -10.40 -3.14 10.57
C GLU A 99 -9.80 -2.15 9.57
N TYR A 100 -10.02 -0.87 9.83
CA TYR A 100 -9.41 0.20 9.08
C TYR A 100 -7.90 0.25 9.31
N GLY A 101 -7.19 0.48 8.24
CA GLY A 101 -5.75 0.68 8.23
C GLY A 101 -5.24 0.64 6.81
N GLY A 102 -4.00 0.97 6.64
CA GLY A 102 -3.28 0.93 5.39
C GLY A 102 -1.85 1.38 5.61
N VAL A 103 -0.97 0.96 4.77
CA VAL A 103 0.40 1.46 4.71
C VAL A 103 1.05 0.97 3.43
N THR A 104 1.85 1.83 2.82
CA THR A 104 2.71 1.43 1.72
C THR A 104 4.17 1.50 2.12
N GLN A 105 4.85 0.37 2.03
CA GLN A 105 6.30 0.32 2.17
C GLN A 105 6.95 0.55 0.82
N MET A 106 7.85 1.52 0.76
CA MET A 106 8.59 1.87 -0.46
C MET A 106 10.09 1.74 -0.21
N TRP A 107 10.77 1.11 -1.14
CA TRP A 107 12.22 0.95 -1.13
C TRP A 107 12.89 1.95 -2.08
N THR A 108 14.14 2.28 -1.78
CA THR A 108 14.96 3.16 -2.65
C THR A 108 15.17 2.57 -4.06
N SER A 109 15.00 1.27 -4.22
CA SER A 109 14.99 0.60 -5.53
C SER A 109 13.80 0.97 -6.41
N GLY A 110 12.71 1.49 -5.83
CA GLY A 110 11.43 1.75 -6.50
C GLY A 110 10.36 0.68 -6.22
N ALA A 111 10.75 -0.48 -5.64
CA ALA A 111 9.79 -1.50 -5.24
C ALA A 111 8.79 -0.96 -4.20
N ALA A 112 7.55 -1.44 -4.25
CA ALA A 112 6.52 -1.05 -3.30
C ALA A 112 5.60 -2.21 -2.93
N ILE A 113 5.22 -2.26 -1.65
CA ILE A 113 4.20 -3.17 -1.11
C ILE A 113 3.13 -2.31 -0.44
N ALA A 114 1.92 -2.32 -0.98
CA ALA A 114 0.76 -1.63 -0.42
C ALA A 114 -0.11 -2.62 0.35
N PHE A 115 -0.40 -2.35 1.61
CA PHE A 115 -1.32 -3.12 2.45
C PHE A 115 -2.68 -2.45 2.43
N CYS A 116 -3.68 -3.14 1.90
CA CYS A 116 -5.04 -2.64 1.71
C CYS A 116 -6.03 -3.60 2.39
N PRO A 117 -6.33 -3.44 3.70
CA PRO A 117 -7.32 -4.23 4.40
C PRO A 117 -8.73 -4.06 3.83
N LEU A 118 -9.59 -5.08 4.06
CA LEU A 118 -11.00 -5.07 3.65
C LEU A 118 -11.86 -4.21 4.60
N SER A 119 -11.47 -2.95 4.76
CA SER A 119 -12.13 -2.01 5.66
C SER A 119 -13.61 -1.83 5.34
N THR A 120 -14.46 -1.88 6.36
CA THR A 120 -15.91 -1.67 6.24
C THR A 120 -16.36 -0.28 6.69
N TYR A 121 -15.44 0.63 6.89
CA TYR A 121 -15.74 2.03 7.17
C TYR A 121 -16.39 2.71 5.95
N SER A 122 -16.85 3.94 6.13
CA SER A 122 -17.35 4.74 5.00
C SER A 122 -16.20 5.31 4.17
N TYR A 123 -16.45 5.53 2.86
CA TYR A 123 -15.48 6.19 2.00
C TYR A 123 -15.06 7.55 2.60
N PRO A 124 -13.79 7.90 2.56
CA PRO A 124 -12.67 7.22 1.89
C PRO A 124 -11.90 6.22 2.77
N LEU A 125 -12.40 5.91 3.98
CA LEU A 125 -11.76 4.94 4.89
C LEU A 125 -12.20 3.50 4.60
N ASP A 126 -13.03 3.29 3.59
CA ASP A 126 -13.40 1.97 3.07
C ASP A 126 -12.26 1.35 2.26
N THR A 127 -12.38 0.08 1.95
CA THR A 127 -11.38 -0.65 1.13
C THR A 127 -11.05 0.08 -0.17
N ARG A 128 -12.04 0.69 -0.83
CA ARG A 128 -11.83 1.43 -2.08
C ARG A 128 -10.90 2.61 -1.86
N GLY A 129 -11.17 3.44 -0.86
CA GLY A 129 -10.33 4.59 -0.54
C GLY A 129 -8.92 4.18 -0.14
N VAL A 130 -8.78 3.12 0.67
CA VAL A 130 -7.48 2.57 1.05
C VAL A 130 -6.69 2.08 -0.17
N VAL A 131 -7.30 1.35 -1.10
CA VAL A 131 -6.63 0.91 -2.34
C VAL A 131 -6.20 2.09 -3.20
N GLN A 132 -7.05 3.09 -3.33
CA GLN A 132 -6.72 4.30 -4.12
C GLN A 132 -5.57 5.09 -3.49
N HIS A 133 -5.56 5.23 -2.17
CA HIS A 133 -4.52 5.94 -1.43
C HIS A 133 -3.21 5.14 -1.40
N GLU A 134 -3.23 3.93 -0.85
CA GLU A 134 -2.02 3.14 -0.63
C GLU A 134 -1.43 2.58 -1.93
N ALA A 135 -2.24 1.88 -2.72
CA ALA A 135 -1.74 1.26 -3.93
C ALA A 135 -1.61 2.26 -5.09
N GLY A 136 -2.61 3.09 -5.31
CA GLY A 136 -2.61 4.10 -6.38
C GLY A 136 -1.66 5.26 -6.04
N GLY A 137 -1.88 5.94 -4.93
CA GLY A 137 -1.12 7.12 -4.53
C GLY A 137 0.34 6.79 -4.23
N HIS A 138 0.57 6.04 -3.15
CA HIS A 138 1.93 5.75 -2.71
C HIS A 138 2.62 4.67 -3.56
N GLY A 139 1.96 3.53 -3.72
CA GLY A 139 2.58 2.34 -4.30
C GLY A 139 2.98 2.51 -5.75
N PHE A 140 2.08 2.97 -6.60
CA PHE A 140 2.33 3.20 -8.02
C PHE A 140 2.75 4.63 -8.31
N GLY A 141 1.95 5.62 -7.85
CA GLY A 141 2.19 7.05 -8.10
C GLY A 141 3.42 7.61 -7.41
N LYS A 142 3.97 6.91 -6.41
CA LYS A 142 5.11 7.35 -5.59
C LYS A 142 4.90 8.71 -4.94
N LEU A 143 3.65 9.01 -4.58
CA LEU A 143 3.26 10.26 -3.95
C LEU A 143 3.53 10.20 -2.45
N GLY A 144 3.78 11.35 -1.83
CA GLY A 144 3.85 11.50 -0.39
C GLY A 144 2.52 11.96 0.17
N ASP A 145 2.29 11.69 1.45
CA ASP A 145 1.18 12.27 2.20
C ASP A 145 1.34 13.77 2.32
N GLU A 146 0.23 14.50 2.21
CA GLU A 146 0.19 15.95 2.40
C GLU A 146 -0.35 16.36 3.77
N TYR A 147 -0.79 15.40 4.58
CA TYR A 147 -1.26 15.68 5.92
C TYR A 147 -0.15 15.68 6.96
N ILE A 148 -0.38 16.42 8.04
CA ILE A 148 0.58 16.62 9.13
C ILE A 148 0.02 15.99 10.40
N TYR A 149 0.71 14.97 10.94
CA TYR A 149 0.27 14.28 12.15
C TYR A 149 0.44 15.09 13.44
N HIS A 150 1.33 16.09 13.47
CA HIS A 150 1.61 16.91 14.66
C HIS A 150 1.89 18.36 14.32
N ASN A 151 1.30 19.29 15.08
CA ASN A 151 1.59 20.73 14.97
C ASN A 151 3.08 21.06 15.20
N ALA A 152 3.79 20.24 15.97
CA ALA A 152 5.23 20.39 16.18
C ALA A 152 6.08 20.25 14.89
N PHE A 153 5.53 19.62 13.88
CA PHE A 153 6.17 19.52 12.56
C PHE A 153 6.20 20.86 11.83
N ILE A 154 5.16 21.67 11.97
CA ILE A 154 5.08 22.99 11.31
C ILE A 154 6.16 23.92 11.85
N ASP A 155 6.33 23.98 13.17
CA ASP A 155 7.26 24.91 13.82
C ASP A 155 8.73 24.56 13.54
N ASN A 156 9.05 23.28 13.33
CA ASN A 156 10.42 22.86 13.05
C ASN A 156 10.76 22.82 11.55
N CYS A 157 9.76 22.75 10.68
CA CYS A 157 9.95 22.60 9.25
C CYS A 157 10.00 23.92 8.47
N LEU A 158 9.44 24.99 9.03
CA LEU A 158 9.44 26.31 8.37
C LEU A 158 10.78 27.03 8.44
N CYS A 159 11.73 26.59 9.27
CA CYS A 159 12.90 27.39 9.63
C CYS A 159 14.26 26.71 9.50
N LYS A 160 14.42 25.47 9.12
CA LYS A 160 15.76 24.82 9.08
C LYS A 160 15.89 23.81 7.93
N ASP A 161 17.00 23.93 7.19
CA ASP A 161 17.52 22.88 6.32
C ASP A 161 17.69 21.59 7.14
N GLY A 162 16.91 20.56 6.83
CA GLY A 162 17.03 19.24 7.44
C GLY A 162 15.81 18.73 8.20
N CYS A 163 14.67 19.38 8.17
CA CYS A 163 13.44 18.81 8.69
C CYS A 163 12.88 17.71 7.74
N ASP A 164 12.14 16.78 8.30
CA ASP A 164 11.63 15.63 7.54
C ASP A 164 10.76 16.02 6.32
N HIS A 165 10.06 17.15 6.37
CA HIS A 165 9.34 17.70 5.21
C HIS A 165 10.29 18.15 4.10
N GLY A 166 11.35 18.86 4.46
CA GLY A 166 12.39 19.23 3.50
C GLY A 166 13.08 18.01 2.90
N TYR A 167 13.32 16.99 3.71
CA TYR A 167 13.88 15.73 3.27
C TYR A 167 12.93 14.99 2.33
N ALA A 168 11.67 14.82 2.71
CA ALA A 168 10.66 14.18 1.88
C ALA A 168 10.45 14.94 0.56
N PHE A 169 10.24 16.27 0.63
CA PHE A 169 10.07 17.12 -0.54
C PHE A 169 11.29 17.06 -1.47
N ASN A 170 12.50 17.20 -0.95
CA ASN A 170 13.72 17.14 -1.75
C ASN A 170 13.94 15.74 -2.33
N LYS A 171 13.61 14.70 -1.58
CA LYS A 171 13.67 13.31 -2.06
C LYS A 171 12.68 13.07 -3.19
N TYR A 172 11.43 13.48 -3.04
CA TYR A 172 10.41 13.35 -4.08
C TYR A 172 10.76 14.18 -5.31
N LYS A 173 11.24 15.41 -5.13
CA LYS A 173 11.73 16.26 -6.22
C LYS A 173 12.91 15.63 -6.96
N ALA A 174 13.87 15.05 -6.24
CA ALA A 174 15.02 14.36 -6.83
C ALA A 174 14.62 13.10 -7.61
N LEU A 175 13.51 12.47 -7.24
CA LEU A 175 12.91 11.32 -7.94
C LEU A 175 12.00 11.74 -9.10
N GLY A 176 11.85 13.04 -9.36
CA GLY A 176 10.95 13.55 -10.40
C GLY A 176 9.46 13.39 -10.07
N LEU A 177 9.13 13.19 -8.80
CA LEU A 177 7.76 12.98 -8.34
C LEU A 177 7.08 14.32 -8.08
N SER A 178 5.81 14.43 -8.45
CA SER A 178 4.94 15.56 -8.10
C SER A 178 4.12 15.22 -6.86
N LEU A 179 3.86 16.23 -6.03
CA LEU A 179 2.85 16.13 -4.99
C LEU A 179 1.48 16.18 -5.68
N ILE A 180 0.63 15.21 -5.46
CA ILE A 180 -0.78 15.29 -5.82
C ILE A 180 -1.56 15.52 -4.55
N HIS A 181 -2.40 16.53 -4.58
CA HIS A 181 -3.37 16.77 -3.53
C HIS A 181 -4.42 15.65 -3.56
N ILE A 182 -4.22 14.61 -2.77
CA ILE A 182 -5.26 13.66 -2.44
C ILE A 182 -5.96 14.30 -1.24
N SER A 183 -7.14 14.89 -1.47
CA SER A 183 -7.93 15.43 -0.37
C SER A 183 -8.21 14.31 0.62
N GLU A 184 -7.60 14.42 1.78
CA GLU A 184 -7.98 13.62 2.93
C GLU A 184 -9.42 13.95 3.34
N PRO A 185 -10.14 12.96 3.87
CA PRO A 185 -11.46 13.15 4.43
C PRO A 185 -11.43 13.98 5.69
#